data_40063296b913b8324a2732f71ed6288f
#
_entry.id   40063296b913b8324a2732f71ed6288f
#
_cell.length_a   1.000
_cell.length_b   1.000
_cell.length_c   1.000
_cell.angle_alpha   90.00
_cell.angle_beta   90.00
_cell.angle_gamma   90.00
#
_symmetry.space_group_name_H-M   'P 1'
#
loop_
_entity.id
_entity.type
_entity.pdbx_description
1 polymer ?
#
loop_
_entity_poly.entity_id
_entity_poly.type
_entity_poly.pdbx_seq_one_letter_code
_entity_poly.pdbx_strand_id
1 'polypeptide(L)'
;AVVLSMFAIFIFKYSYKKNSESGKMHHNSLIETIWFVVPILIVIALAIPTVKTLYDYEKPPEKDKDPLVVYAVSAGYKWFFAYPDQHIETVNTLTIPKDRPVVFKLQSMDTMTSFWIPQLGGQKYAMTGMTMNWTLTADQLGTFRGRNSNFNG
;
A
#
# COMPACT_ATOMS: atom_id res chain seq x y z
N ALA A 1 -11.60 -6.32 -23.70
CA ALA A 1 -12.50 -7.10 -24.56
C ALA A 1 -13.97 -6.94 -24.12
N VAL A 2 -14.36 -7.23 -22.87
CA VAL A 2 -15.77 -7.21 -22.40
C VAL A 2 -16.46 -5.85 -22.62
N VAL A 3 -15.84 -4.76 -22.23
CA VAL A 3 -16.40 -3.40 -22.36
C VAL A 3 -16.65 -3.04 -23.82
N LEU A 4 -15.71 -3.34 -24.70
CA LEU A 4 -15.86 -3.07 -26.13
C LEU A 4 -16.97 -3.92 -26.76
N SER A 5 -17.09 -5.18 -26.35
CA SER A 5 -18.17 -6.05 -26.81
C SER A 5 -19.54 -5.55 -26.34
N MET A 6 -19.67 -5.14 -25.08
CA MET A 6 -20.90 -4.54 -24.58
C MET A 6 -21.26 -3.24 -25.32
N PHE A 7 -20.28 -2.39 -25.56
CA PHE A 7 -20.47 -1.14 -26.30
C PHE A 7 -20.95 -1.39 -27.74
N ALA A 8 -20.34 -2.34 -28.45
CA ALA A 8 -20.78 -2.74 -29.76
C ALA A 8 -22.22 -3.27 -29.75
N ILE A 9 -22.57 -4.15 -28.81
CA ILE A 9 -23.92 -4.67 -28.63
C ILE A 9 -24.92 -3.53 -28.41
N PHE A 10 -24.62 -2.55 -27.58
CA PHE A 10 -25.51 -1.41 -27.33
C PHE A 10 -25.71 -0.57 -28.58
N ILE A 11 -24.65 -0.25 -29.35
CA ILE A 11 -24.74 0.52 -30.58
C ILE A 11 -25.66 -0.18 -31.62
N PHE A 12 -25.45 -1.49 -31.83
CA PHE A 12 -26.24 -2.23 -32.82
C PHE A 12 -27.66 -2.51 -32.37
N LYS A 13 -27.89 -2.80 -31.10
CA LYS A 13 -29.20 -3.16 -30.56
C LYS A 13 -30.11 -1.96 -30.36
N TYR A 14 -29.55 -0.82 -29.92
CA TYR A 14 -30.29 0.40 -29.60
C TYR A 14 -30.06 1.53 -30.60
N SER A 15 -29.70 1.21 -31.85
CA SER A 15 -29.55 2.20 -32.90
C SER A 15 -30.86 2.94 -33.12
N TYR A 16 -30.81 4.27 -33.21
CA TYR A 16 -31.95 5.16 -33.38
C TYR A 16 -32.86 4.78 -34.55
N LYS A 17 -32.31 4.24 -35.65
CA LYS A 17 -33.07 3.78 -36.81
C LYS A 17 -33.97 2.56 -36.54
N LYS A 18 -33.69 1.79 -35.50
CA LYS A 18 -34.38 0.52 -35.21
C LYS A 18 -35.34 0.65 -34.02
N ASN A 19 -35.11 1.58 -33.10
CA ASN A 19 -35.93 1.83 -31.93
C ASN A 19 -36.19 3.34 -31.81
N SER A 20 -37.32 3.79 -32.37
CA SER A 20 -37.72 5.20 -32.26
C SER A 20 -38.48 5.53 -30.98
N GLU A 21 -38.87 4.52 -30.18
CA GLU A 21 -39.55 4.75 -28.92
C GLU A 21 -38.57 4.65 -27.75
N SER A 22 -38.54 5.71 -26.94
CA SER A 22 -37.83 5.73 -25.67
C SER A 22 -38.41 4.70 -24.70
N GLY A 23 -37.59 3.87 -24.14
CA GLY A 23 -38.02 2.87 -23.14
C GLY A 23 -38.74 3.53 -21.96
N LYS A 24 -39.91 3.03 -21.61
CA LYS A 24 -40.80 3.56 -20.55
C LYS A 24 -40.30 3.23 -19.12
N MET A 25 -39.04 2.81 -18.93
CA MET A 25 -38.50 2.55 -17.59
C MET A 25 -38.04 3.86 -16.94
N HIS A 26 -38.99 4.64 -16.41
CA HIS A 26 -38.66 5.89 -15.71
C HIS A 26 -38.31 5.74 -14.24
N HIS A 27 -38.78 4.73 -13.59
CA HIS A 27 -38.52 4.50 -12.15
C HIS A 27 -38.73 3.04 -11.78
N ASN A 28 -37.70 2.38 -11.29
CA ASN A 28 -37.80 1.01 -10.78
C ASN A 28 -37.05 0.92 -9.45
N SER A 29 -37.79 0.98 -8.35
CA SER A 29 -37.28 0.92 -6.99
C SER A 29 -36.37 -0.28 -6.73
N LEU A 30 -36.65 -1.42 -7.37
CA LEU A 30 -35.84 -2.63 -7.20
C LEU A 30 -34.46 -2.47 -7.82
N ILE A 31 -34.38 -1.92 -9.02
CA ILE A 31 -33.10 -1.65 -9.70
C ILE A 31 -32.30 -0.60 -8.90
N GLU A 32 -32.98 0.44 -8.40
CA GLU A 32 -32.37 1.46 -7.56
C GLU A 32 -31.78 0.84 -6.28
N THR A 33 -32.54 0.01 -5.59
CA THR A 33 -32.05 -0.67 -4.39
C THR A 33 -30.86 -1.56 -4.70
N ILE A 34 -30.89 -2.33 -5.79
CA ILE A 34 -29.79 -3.23 -6.16
C ILE A 34 -28.51 -2.45 -6.42
N TRP A 35 -28.55 -1.36 -7.17
CA TRP A 35 -27.33 -0.61 -7.49
C TRP A 35 -26.73 0.15 -6.32
N PHE A 36 -27.51 0.40 -5.24
CA PHE A 36 -26.99 0.91 -3.98
C PHE A 36 -26.45 -0.20 -3.08
N VAL A 37 -27.22 -1.27 -2.89
CA VAL A 37 -26.89 -2.34 -1.96
C VAL A 37 -25.69 -3.15 -2.43
N VAL A 38 -25.60 -3.47 -3.72
CA VAL A 38 -24.50 -4.31 -4.23
C VAL A 38 -23.13 -3.66 -4.05
N PRO A 39 -22.88 -2.38 -4.40
CA PRO A 39 -21.60 -1.75 -4.12
C PRO A 39 -21.26 -1.66 -2.62
N ILE A 40 -22.25 -1.39 -1.78
CA ILE A 40 -22.04 -1.35 -0.33
C ILE A 40 -21.59 -2.72 0.20
N LEU A 41 -22.23 -3.79 -0.22
CA LEU A 41 -21.84 -5.14 0.17
C LEU A 41 -20.44 -5.51 -0.31
N ILE A 42 -20.07 -5.10 -1.53
CA ILE A 42 -18.71 -5.29 -2.06
C ILE A 42 -17.69 -4.55 -1.20
N VAL A 43 -17.96 -3.28 -0.86
CA VAL A 43 -17.05 -2.49 -0.01
C VAL A 43 -16.89 -3.13 1.37
N ILE A 44 -17.97 -3.57 2.00
CA ILE A 44 -17.92 -4.26 3.31
C ILE A 44 -17.10 -5.56 3.20
N ALA A 45 -17.34 -6.35 2.17
CA ALA A 45 -16.64 -7.61 1.95
C ALA A 45 -15.13 -7.42 1.74
N LEU A 46 -14.70 -6.31 1.13
CA LEU A 46 -13.30 -5.96 0.95
C LEU A 46 -12.69 -5.28 2.19
N ALA A 47 -13.48 -4.51 2.93
CA ALA A 47 -13.00 -3.80 4.12
C ALA A 47 -12.55 -4.75 5.23
N ILE A 48 -13.32 -5.82 5.48
CA ILE A 48 -13.03 -6.78 6.56
C ILE A 48 -11.62 -7.39 6.42
N PRO A 49 -11.26 -8.04 5.29
CA PRO A 49 -9.92 -8.60 5.13
C PRO A 49 -8.83 -7.52 5.10
N THR A 50 -9.11 -6.36 4.50
CA THR A 50 -8.15 -5.26 4.42
C THR A 50 -7.78 -4.72 5.81
N VAL A 51 -8.78 -4.45 6.64
CA VAL A 51 -8.56 -3.98 8.02
C VAL A 51 -7.80 -5.02 8.84
N LYS A 52 -8.19 -6.29 8.74
CA LYS A 52 -7.49 -7.38 9.43
C LYS A 52 -6.02 -7.45 9.02
N THR A 53 -5.73 -7.43 7.72
CA THR A 53 -4.37 -7.46 7.19
C THR A 53 -3.56 -6.25 7.65
N LEU A 54 -4.16 -5.05 7.66
CA LEU A 54 -3.50 -3.83 8.13
C LEU A 54 -3.07 -3.96 9.60
N TYR A 55 -3.98 -4.43 10.47
CA TYR A 55 -3.66 -4.65 11.88
C TYR A 55 -2.59 -5.74 12.08
N ASP A 56 -2.59 -6.79 11.26
CA ASP A 56 -1.58 -7.85 11.34
C ASP A 56 -0.18 -7.33 10.93
N TYR A 57 -0.09 -6.40 9.98
CA TYR A 57 1.17 -5.73 9.61
C TYR A 57 1.64 -4.69 10.64
N GLU A 58 0.73 -4.07 11.38
CA GLU A 58 1.09 -3.06 12.40
C GLU A 58 1.39 -3.67 13.78
N LYS A 59 1.07 -4.95 13.98
CA LYS A 59 1.40 -5.62 15.25
C LYS A 59 2.91 -5.56 15.51
N PRO A 60 3.30 -5.18 16.72
CA PRO A 60 4.70 -5.34 17.13
C PRO A 60 5.09 -6.82 16.99
N PRO A 61 6.35 -7.11 16.62
CA PRO A 61 6.83 -8.47 16.52
C PRO A 61 6.59 -9.21 17.85
N GLU A 62 6.31 -10.51 17.75
CA GLU A 62 6.12 -11.37 18.93
C GLU A 62 7.27 -11.17 19.92
N LYS A 63 6.93 -11.07 21.20
CA LYS A 63 7.87 -10.76 22.28
C LYS A 63 9.05 -11.75 22.40
N ASP A 64 8.94 -12.93 21.81
CA ASP A 64 9.97 -13.97 21.83
C ASP A 64 11.13 -13.74 20.85
N LYS A 65 11.00 -12.79 19.93
CA LYS A 65 12.08 -12.43 19.00
C LYS A 65 12.50 -11.00 19.31
N ASP A 66 13.59 -10.83 20.04
CA ASP A 66 14.21 -9.54 20.33
C ASP A 66 14.38 -8.74 19.02
N PRO A 67 13.53 -7.73 18.76
CA PRO A 67 13.54 -7.03 17.47
C PRO A 67 14.74 -6.08 17.41
N LEU A 68 15.41 -6.05 16.25
CA LEU A 68 16.41 -5.02 15.99
C LEU A 68 15.72 -3.69 15.72
N VAL A 69 16.04 -2.65 16.47
CA VAL A 69 15.52 -1.30 16.23
C VAL A 69 16.50 -0.53 15.35
N VAL A 70 16.00 0.05 14.25
CA VAL A 70 16.78 0.88 13.34
C VAL A 70 16.07 2.20 13.12
N TYR A 71 16.74 3.30 13.40
CA TYR A 71 16.24 4.62 13.02
C TYR A 71 16.63 4.90 11.57
N ALA A 72 15.66 5.18 10.73
CA ALA A 72 15.86 5.53 9.34
C ALA A 72 15.36 6.96 9.09
N VAL A 73 16.29 7.87 8.92
CA VAL A 73 16.03 9.30 8.74
C VAL A 73 16.37 9.71 7.32
N SER A 74 15.41 10.32 6.64
CA SER A 74 15.61 10.92 5.31
C SER A 74 15.97 12.38 5.44
N ALA A 75 17.07 12.79 4.81
CA ALA A 75 17.50 14.18 4.71
C ALA A 75 18.28 14.41 3.43
N GLY A 76 17.93 15.44 2.66
CA GLY A 76 18.67 15.87 1.45
C GLY A 76 18.89 14.74 0.44
N TYR A 77 17.84 13.96 0.12
CA TYR A 77 17.86 12.80 -0.79
C TYR A 77 18.74 11.62 -0.33
N LYS A 78 19.15 11.57 0.93
CA LYS A 78 19.93 10.49 1.52
C LYS A 78 19.17 9.86 2.66
N TRP A 79 19.45 8.59 2.89
CA TRP A 79 18.96 7.85 4.03
C TRP A 79 20.08 7.61 5.05
N PHE A 80 19.83 8.02 6.27
CA PHE A 80 20.71 7.79 7.42
C PHE A 80 20.10 6.68 8.26
N PHE A 81 20.87 5.64 8.55
CA PHE A 81 20.44 4.51 9.36
C PHE A 81 21.28 4.49 10.63
N ALA A 82 20.63 4.62 11.78
CA ALA A 82 21.28 4.52 13.06
C ALA A 82 20.81 3.25 13.80
N TYR A 83 21.76 2.54 14.33
CA TYR A 83 21.58 1.31 15.10
C TYR A 83 21.93 1.62 16.57
N PRO A 84 20.95 1.98 17.42
CA PRO A 84 21.21 2.47 18.76
C PRO A 84 21.94 1.45 19.64
N ASP A 85 21.59 0.17 19.54
CA ASP A 85 22.18 -0.90 20.36
C ASP A 85 23.65 -1.16 20.00
N GLN A 86 24.09 -0.85 18.80
CA GLN A 86 25.42 -1.10 18.28
C GLN A 86 26.27 0.17 18.18
N HIS A 87 25.67 1.35 18.38
CA HIS A 87 26.31 2.66 18.26
C HIS A 87 26.96 2.88 16.87
N ILE A 88 26.29 2.39 15.82
CA ILE A 88 26.72 2.48 14.43
C ILE A 88 25.74 3.34 13.65
N GLU A 89 26.27 4.16 12.75
CA GLU A 89 25.50 4.92 11.78
C GLU A 89 26.03 4.64 10.37
N THR A 90 25.09 4.53 9.42
CA THR A 90 25.42 4.30 8.02
C THR A 90 24.60 5.24 7.12
N VAL A 91 25.13 5.53 5.93
CA VAL A 91 24.46 6.39 4.96
C VAL A 91 24.18 5.59 3.69
N ASN A 92 22.93 5.58 3.25
CA ASN A 92 22.45 4.89 2.05
C ASN A 92 22.72 3.37 2.00
N THR A 93 23.26 2.81 3.07
CA THR A 93 23.52 1.37 3.19
C THR A 93 22.85 0.85 4.46
N LEU A 94 21.93 -0.09 4.32
CA LEU A 94 21.22 -0.72 5.40
C LEU A 94 21.65 -2.19 5.49
N THR A 95 22.09 -2.63 6.66
CA THR A 95 22.40 -4.04 6.92
C THR A 95 21.47 -4.57 8.01
N ILE A 96 20.72 -5.61 7.69
CA ILE A 96 19.77 -6.23 8.62
C ILE A 96 19.98 -7.75 8.68
N PRO A 97 19.74 -8.38 9.83
CA PRO A 97 19.84 -9.83 9.97
C PRO A 97 18.71 -10.55 9.23
N LYS A 98 18.99 -11.75 8.76
CA LYS A 98 17.97 -12.67 8.24
C LYS A 98 17.14 -13.26 9.38
N ASP A 99 15.87 -13.55 9.13
CA ASP A 99 14.90 -14.24 10.01
C ASP A 99 14.70 -13.57 11.39
N ARG A 100 15.19 -12.33 11.56
CA ARG A 100 14.95 -11.51 12.75
C ARG A 100 14.08 -10.31 12.39
N PRO A 101 13.03 -10.01 13.16
CA PRO A 101 12.21 -8.83 12.92
C PRO A 101 13.01 -7.56 13.18
N VAL A 102 12.91 -6.62 12.25
CA VAL A 102 13.53 -5.29 12.35
C VAL A 102 12.43 -4.24 12.42
N VAL A 103 12.45 -3.46 13.48
CA VAL A 103 11.53 -2.33 13.66
C VAL A 103 12.21 -1.05 13.18
N PHE A 104 11.76 -0.54 12.07
CA PHE A 104 12.20 0.75 11.55
C PHE A 104 11.41 1.88 12.19
N LYS A 105 12.13 2.87 12.70
CA LYS A 105 11.57 4.16 13.10
C LYS A 105 11.88 5.18 12.01
N LEU A 106 10.89 5.40 11.14
CA LEU A 106 11.03 6.25 9.96
C LEU A 106 10.71 7.69 10.30
N GLN A 107 11.59 8.60 9.91
CA GLN A 107 11.41 10.04 10.05
C GLN A 107 11.99 10.76 8.84
N SER A 108 11.47 11.92 8.50
CA SER A 108 12.04 12.82 7.51
C SER A 108 12.38 14.17 8.12
N MET A 109 13.49 14.75 7.73
CA MET A 109 13.88 16.11 8.15
C MET A 109 13.33 17.20 7.23
N ASP A 110 13.18 16.91 5.94
CA ASP A 110 12.82 17.92 4.94
C ASP A 110 11.38 17.74 4.47
N THR A 111 11.16 16.79 3.57
CA THR A 111 9.89 16.53 2.92
C THR A 111 9.45 15.08 3.16
N MET A 112 8.17 14.84 3.02
CA MET A 112 7.66 13.46 3.07
C MET A 112 8.35 12.60 2.00
N THR A 113 8.98 11.51 2.43
CA THR A 113 9.67 10.55 1.58
C THR A 113 9.13 9.15 1.79
N SER A 114 9.26 8.27 0.81
CA SER A 114 8.83 6.89 0.97
C SER A 114 10.03 5.96 1.08
N PHE A 115 10.04 5.15 2.14
CA PHE A 115 10.99 4.09 2.33
C PHE A 115 10.43 2.80 1.71
N TRP A 116 11.09 2.29 0.69
CA TRP A 116 10.62 1.14 -0.07
C TRP A 116 11.75 0.21 -0.47
N ILE A 117 11.64 -1.06 -0.07
CA ILE A 117 12.53 -2.14 -0.50
C ILE A 117 11.64 -3.21 -1.15
N PRO A 118 11.45 -3.17 -2.48
CA PRO A 118 10.45 -3.99 -3.18
C PRO A 118 10.53 -5.49 -2.92
N GLN A 119 11.74 -6.02 -2.73
CA GLN A 119 11.96 -7.45 -2.50
C GLN A 119 11.71 -7.91 -1.06
N LEU A 120 11.71 -6.99 -0.10
CA LEU A 120 11.55 -7.34 1.33
C LEU A 120 10.15 -7.03 1.84
N GLY A 121 9.43 -6.10 1.23
CA GLY A 121 8.10 -5.72 1.69
C GLY A 121 7.51 -4.53 0.95
N GLY A 122 6.39 -4.04 1.47
CA GLY A 122 5.72 -2.84 0.98
C GLY A 122 6.53 -1.57 1.20
N GLN A 123 5.89 -0.43 1.02
CA GLN A 123 6.46 0.88 1.32
C GLN A 123 5.79 1.51 2.52
N LYS A 124 6.52 2.33 3.24
CA LYS A 124 5.99 3.19 4.31
C LYS A 124 6.55 4.61 4.14
N TYR A 125 5.71 5.60 4.43
CA TYR A 125 6.14 7.00 4.36
C TYR A 125 6.90 7.41 5.63
N ALA A 126 7.96 8.18 5.43
CA ALA A 126 8.65 8.92 6.47
C ALA A 126 8.16 10.37 6.41
N MET A 127 7.62 10.86 7.52
CA MET A 127 7.04 12.20 7.61
C MET A 127 7.88 13.10 8.51
N THR A 128 7.81 14.40 8.26
CA THR A 128 8.45 15.41 9.10
C THR A 128 7.65 15.59 10.39
N GLY A 129 8.33 15.63 11.52
CA GLY A 129 7.70 15.83 12.84
C GLY A 129 6.96 14.62 13.42
N MET A 130 6.94 13.49 12.71
CA MET A 130 6.33 12.24 13.17
C MET A 130 7.30 11.08 13.01
N THR A 131 7.29 10.17 13.97
CA THR A 131 8.01 8.90 13.85
C THR A 131 7.02 7.79 13.46
N MET A 132 7.22 7.20 12.30
CA MET A 132 6.40 6.10 11.80
C MET A 132 7.10 4.77 12.08
N ASN A 133 6.42 3.84 12.71
CA ASN A 133 6.95 2.51 12.94
C ASN A 133 6.62 1.59 11.76
N TRP A 134 7.59 0.80 11.34
CA TRP A 134 7.41 -0.22 10.31
C TRP A 134 8.24 -1.44 10.64
N THR A 135 7.60 -2.60 10.73
CA THR A 135 8.28 -3.86 11.01
C THR A 135 8.49 -4.64 9.73
N LEU A 136 9.70 -5.14 9.53
CA LEU A 136 10.10 -5.92 8.37
C LEU A 136 10.98 -7.08 8.79
N THR A 137 10.80 -8.24 8.17
CA THR A 137 11.66 -9.42 8.38
C THR A 137 12.22 -9.84 7.03
N ALA A 138 13.53 -10.01 6.94
CA ALA A 138 14.19 -10.49 5.73
C ALA A 138 14.21 -12.02 5.71
N ASP A 139 13.52 -12.63 4.77
CA ASP A 139 13.43 -14.10 4.63
C ASP A 139 14.62 -14.70 3.87
N GLN A 140 15.34 -13.89 3.10
CA GLN A 140 16.41 -14.33 2.22
C GLN A 140 17.68 -13.50 2.44
N LEU A 141 18.83 -14.16 2.27
CA LEU A 141 20.12 -13.46 2.21
C LEU A 141 20.33 -12.87 0.83
N GLY A 142 20.86 -11.66 0.77
CA GLY A 142 21.14 -10.99 -0.49
C GLY A 142 21.37 -9.50 -0.34
N THR A 143 21.68 -8.85 -1.45
CA THR A 143 21.74 -7.39 -1.54
C THR A 143 20.51 -6.89 -2.27
N PHE A 144 19.72 -6.08 -1.62
CA PHE A 144 18.46 -5.56 -2.14
C PHE A 144 18.55 -4.06 -2.38
N ARG A 145 17.94 -3.60 -3.44
CA ARG A 145 17.92 -2.17 -3.76
C ARG A 145 16.71 -1.50 -3.15
N GLY A 146 16.93 -0.59 -2.20
CA GLY A 146 15.92 0.34 -1.72
C GLY A 146 15.69 1.48 -2.70
N ARG A 147 14.47 2.03 -2.70
CA ARG A 147 14.07 3.15 -3.54
C ARG A 147 13.20 4.13 -2.75
N ASN A 148 13.21 5.37 -3.18
CA ASN A 148 12.20 6.33 -2.81
C ASN A 148 11.14 6.37 -3.91
N SER A 149 9.87 6.05 -3.61
CA SER A 149 8.83 6.02 -4.64
C SER A 149 8.37 7.40 -5.10
N ASN A 150 8.72 8.45 -4.36
CA ASN A 150 8.36 9.83 -4.71
C ASN A 150 9.30 10.46 -5.76
N PHE A 151 10.46 9.86 -5.99
CA PHE A 151 11.46 10.36 -6.93
C PHE A 151 11.97 9.23 -7.82
N ASN A 152 12.09 9.52 -9.10
CA ASN A 152 12.71 8.60 -10.07
C ASN A 152 14.24 8.66 -9.91
N GLY A 153 14.78 7.98 -8.91
CA GLY A 153 16.21 7.93 -8.63
C GLY A 153 16.65 6.54 -8.21
#